data_c505b14e519c6c9dff53ccc6acb236db
#
_entry.id   c505b14e519c6c9dff53ccc6acb236db
#
_cell.length_a   1.000
_cell.length_b   1.000
_cell.length_c   1.000
_cell.angle_alpha   90.00
_cell.angle_beta   90.00
_cell.angle_gamma   90.00
#
_symmetry.space_group_name_H-M   'P 1'
#
loop_
_entity.id
_entity.type
_entity.pdbx_description
1 polymer ?
#
loop_
_entity_poly.entity_id
_entity_poly.type
_entity_poly.pdbx_seq_one_letter_code
_entity_poly.pdbx_strand_id
1 'polypeptide(L)'
;MPEEERRKKRRSIFDDIFEEFDELVRRFESEFEEMEEEFEEMIRSEGKSPEKPYYYGIRIYVGPDGVPHIEQFGNIKKAGRGKVILSEETEPIVDVMTHGDEVWVVADLPGVDKDKIKVNAAEKKLYIRAEGDKRKYYKEVDLPVEVDPSTAKASYRNGVLEVRIKKKEGQRPQGVEVKVE
;
A
#
# COMPACT_ATOMS: atom_id res chain seq x y z
N MET A 1 30.28 11.05 45.14
CA MET A 1 29.71 11.32 43.81
C MET A 1 28.88 10.12 43.42
N PRO A 2 27.56 10.22 43.33
CA PRO A 2 26.68 9.06 43.21
C PRO A 2 26.70 8.47 41.79
N GLU A 3 26.69 7.16 41.75
CA GLU A 3 26.63 6.31 40.51
C GLU A 3 25.30 6.37 39.75
N GLU A 4 24.42 7.33 40.06
CA GLU A 4 23.07 7.42 39.47
C GLU A 4 22.98 8.07 38.08
N GLU A 5 24.05 8.69 37.57
CA GLU A 5 24.01 9.41 36.29
C GLU A 5 24.35 8.56 35.06
N ARG A 6 24.66 7.28 35.17
CA ARG A 6 25.10 6.42 34.05
C ARG A 6 24.03 5.52 33.44
N ARG A 7 22.79 5.63 33.83
CA ARG A 7 21.67 4.93 33.18
C ARG A 7 20.81 5.87 32.33
N LYS A 8 21.38 6.65 31.44
CA LYS A 8 20.66 6.97 30.21
C LYS A 8 20.49 5.66 29.47
N LYS A 9 19.31 4.99 29.66
CA LYS A 9 18.91 3.86 28.85
C LYS A 9 19.16 4.27 27.40
N ARG A 10 20.06 3.58 26.72
CA ARG A 10 20.11 3.61 25.25
C ARG A 10 18.73 3.12 24.85
N ARG A 11 17.85 4.01 24.40
CA ARG A 11 16.62 3.64 23.74
C ARG A 11 17.04 2.68 22.63
N SER A 12 16.44 1.51 22.62
CA SER A 12 16.64 0.56 21.55
C SER A 12 15.94 1.12 20.29
N ILE A 13 16.50 0.90 19.12
CA ILE A 13 15.83 1.21 17.85
C ILE A 13 14.43 0.57 17.84
N PHE A 14 14.27 -0.57 18.50
CA PHE A 14 12.97 -1.23 18.66
C PHE A 14 11.98 -0.42 19.52
N ASP A 15 12.46 0.25 20.58
CA ASP A 15 11.60 1.07 21.43
C ASP A 15 11.01 2.26 20.64
N ASP A 16 11.81 2.87 19.76
CA ASP A 16 11.37 3.98 18.90
C ASP A 16 10.37 3.48 17.84
N ILE A 17 10.64 2.33 17.21
CA ILE A 17 9.71 1.70 16.26
C ILE A 17 8.38 1.33 16.93
N PHE A 18 8.39 0.82 18.16
CA PHE A 18 7.17 0.49 18.89
C PHE A 18 6.37 1.73 19.29
N GLU A 19 7.01 2.84 19.66
CA GLU A 19 6.31 4.09 19.93
C GLU A 19 5.64 4.65 18.67
N GLU A 20 6.33 4.67 17.54
CA GLU A 20 5.76 5.08 16.25
C GLU A 20 4.59 4.17 15.84
N PHE A 21 4.72 2.86 16.07
CA PHE A 21 3.65 1.90 15.80
C PHE A 21 2.42 2.15 16.68
N ASP A 22 2.61 2.40 17.97
CA ASP A 22 1.52 2.70 18.90
C ASP A 22 0.79 4.01 18.55
N GLU A 23 1.52 5.05 18.12
CA GLU A 23 0.90 6.29 17.63
C GLU A 23 0.10 6.05 16.34
N LEU A 24 0.65 5.23 15.45
CA LEU A 24 0.02 4.87 14.20
C LEU A 24 -1.28 4.10 14.43
N VAL A 25 -1.27 3.11 15.33
CA VAL A 25 -2.46 2.32 15.71
C VAL A 25 -3.53 3.21 16.34
N ARG A 26 -3.17 4.08 17.30
CA ARG A 26 -4.14 5.00 17.93
C ARG A 26 -4.79 5.96 16.93
N ARG A 27 -4.02 6.50 15.99
CA ARG A 27 -4.55 7.35 14.94
C ARG A 27 -5.50 6.57 14.03
N PHE A 28 -5.12 5.34 13.70
CA PHE A 28 -5.97 4.47 12.92
C PHE A 28 -7.29 4.12 13.65
N GLU A 29 -7.24 3.77 14.93
CA GLU A 29 -8.43 3.48 15.74
C GLU A 29 -9.41 4.67 15.71
N SER A 30 -8.90 5.90 15.90
CA SER A 30 -9.73 7.11 15.81
C SER A 30 -10.33 7.32 14.41
N GLU A 31 -9.55 7.10 13.35
CA GLU A 31 -10.03 7.22 11.98
C GLU A 31 -11.05 6.13 11.62
N PHE A 32 -10.91 4.95 12.23
CA PHE A 32 -11.82 3.83 12.03
C PHE A 32 -13.16 4.06 12.72
N GLU A 33 -13.16 4.56 13.98
CA GLU A 33 -14.37 4.94 14.71
C GLU A 33 -15.18 6.01 13.94
N GLU A 34 -14.51 7.07 13.47
CA GLU A 34 -15.17 8.09 12.64
C GLU A 34 -15.79 7.49 11.36
N MET A 35 -15.08 6.56 10.73
CA MET A 35 -15.56 5.92 9.51
C MET A 35 -16.75 5.00 9.79
N GLU A 36 -16.75 4.29 10.90
CA GLU A 36 -17.86 3.43 11.33
C GLU A 36 -19.13 4.23 11.61
N GLU A 37 -19.02 5.34 12.34
CA GLU A 37 -20.14 6.24 12.60
C GLU A 37 -20.74 6.83 11.29
N GLU A 38 -19.89 7.33 10.39
CA GLU A 38 -20.34 7.88 9.11
C GLU A 38 -20.96 6.80 8.21
N PHE A 39 -20.43 5.58 8.25
CA PHE A 39 -20.97 4.45 7.51
C PHE A 39 -22.35 4.04 8.03
N GLU A 40 -22.54 3.97 9.34
CA GLU A 40 -23.85 3.72 9.95
C GLU A 40 -24.88 4.80 9.60
N GLU A 41 -24.44 6.08 9.60
CA GLU A 41 -25.30 7.21 9.23
C GLU A 41 -25.72 7.13 7.76
N MET A 42 -24.78 6.74 6.87
CA MET A 42 -25.07 6.53 5.45
C MET A 42 -26.11 5.43 5.23
N ILE A 43 -25.96 4.26 5.88
CA ILE A 43 -26.95 3.16 5.80
C ILE A 43 -28.30 3.61 6.33
N ARG A 44 -28.33 4.34 7.44
CA ARG A 44 -29.56 4.84 8.06
C ARG A 44 -30.28 5.88 7.19
N SER A 45 -29.53 6.76 6.53
CA SER A 45 -30.09 7.83 5.71
C SER A 45 -30.64 7.33 4.37
N GLU A 46 -29.99 6.34 3.77
CA GLU A 46 -30.43 5.77 2.49
C GLU A 46 -31.55 4.74 2.63
N GLY A 47 -31.81 4.26 3.84
CA GLY A 47 -32.92 3.34 4.13
C GLY A 47 -32.85 1.99 3.43
N LYS A 48 -31.75 1.69 2.77
CA LYS A 48 -31.50 0.44 2.04
C LYS A 48 -30.15 -0.12 2.43
N SER A 49 -30.12 -1.40 2.74
CA SER A 49 -28.84 -2.13 2.79
C SER A 49 -28.20 -2.09 1.40
N PRO A 50 -26.90 -1.84 1.30
CA PRO A 50 -26.21 -1.84 0.01
C PRO A 50 -26.44 -3.15 -0.76
N GLU A 51 -26.78 -3.05 -2.04
CA GLU A 51 -27.00 -4.25 -2.88
C GLU A 51 -25.72 -5.07 -3.10
N LYS A 52 -24.56 -4.45 -2.88
CA LYS A 52 -23.26 -5.11 -3.02
C LYS A 52 -22.56 -5.23 -1.66
N PRO A 53 -21.80 -6.31 -1.45
CA PRO A 53 -21.02 -6.44 -0.23
C PRO A 53 -19.98 -5.33 -0.17
N TYR A 54 -19.82 -4.76 1.00
CA TYR A 54 -18.76 -3.79 1.31
C TYR A 54 -17.74 -4.45 2.23
N TYR A 55 -16.51 -4.04 2.07
CA TYR A 55 -15.43 -4.45 2.94
C TYR A 55 -14.33 -3.39 2.96
N TYR A 56 -13.69 -3.31 4.08
CA TYR A 56 -12.57 -2.43 4.35
C TYR A 56 -11.53 -3.22 5.12
N GLY A 57 -10.29 -3.00 4.82
CA GLY A 57 -9.19 -3.60 5.54
C GLY A 57 -7.97 -2.73 5.50
N ILE A 58 -7.09 -2.96 6.46
CA ILE A 58 -5.78 -2.35 6.54
C ILE A 58 -4.71 -3.41 6.65
N ARG A 59 -3.54 -3.06 6.16
CA ARG A 59 -2.31 -3.79 6.38
C ARG A 59 -1.29 -2.83 6.98
N ILE A 60 -0.66 -3.24 8.06
CA ILE A 60 0.44 -2.53 8.68
C ILE A 60 1.69 -3.38 8.51
N TYR A 61 2.75 -2.77 8.00
CA TYR A 61 4.03 -3.45 7.84
C TYR A 61 5.18 -2.46 8.04
N VAL A 62 6.34 -2.99 8.43
CA VAL A 62 7.57 -2.19 8.53
C VAL A 62 8.34 -2.36 7.22
N GLY A 63 8.57 -1.26 6.52
CA GLY A 63 9.32 -1.24 5.27
C GLY A 63 10.82 -1.47 5.45
N PRO A 64 11.58 -1.60 4.35
CA PRO A 64 13.04 -1.72 4.40
C PRO A 64 13.74 -0.47 5.00
N ASP A 65 13.04 0.65 5.03
CA ASP A 65 13.44 1.92 5.68
C ASP A 65 13.30 1.89 7.20
N GLY A 66 12.70 0.81 7.76
CA GLY A 66 12.42 0.67 9.18
C GLY A 66 11.20 1.46 9.65
N VAL A 67 10.46 2.09 8.74
CA VAL A 67 9.27 2.89 9.06
C VAL A 67 8.00 2.04 8.94
N PRO A 68 7.04 2.17 9.89
CA PRO A 68 5.73 1.56 9.77
C PRO A 68 4.91 2.21 8.66
N HIS A 69 4.36 1.41 7.78
CA HIS A 69 3.45 1.82 6.71
C HIS A 69 2.05 1.27 6.94
N ILE A 70 1.03 2.09 6.69
CA ILE A 70 -0.37 1.64 6.64
C ILE A 70 -0.83 1.62 5.20
N GLU A 71 -1.39 0.52 4.79
CA GLU A 71 -2.03 0.36 3.49
C GLU A 71 -3.50 0.00 3.68
N GLN A 72 -4.37 0.74 2.99
CA GLN A 72 -5.80 0.50 3.00
C GLN A 72 -6.21 -0.23 1.74
N PHE A 73 -7.16 -1.14 1.86
CA PHE A 73 -7.75 -1.87 0.74
C PHE A 73 -9.25 -2.08 0.95
N GLY A 74 -9.97 -2.33 -0.14
CA GLY A 74 -11.42 -2.53 -0.10
C GLY A 74 -12.18 -1.57 -1.00
N ASN A 75 -13.50 -1.48 -0.78
CA ASN A 75 -14.39 -0.61 -1.56
C ASN A 75 -15.05 0.52 -0.76
N ILE A 76 -14.64 0.68 0.49
CA ILE A 76 -15.01 1.84 1.32
C ILE A 76 -13.88 2.86 1.22
N LYS A 77 -14.20 4.09 0.85
CA LYS A 77 -13.23 5.19 0.70
C LYS A 77 -13.68 6.42 1.47
N LYS A 78 -12.75 7.16 2.05
CA LYS A 78 -13.01 8.51 2.56
C LYS A 78 -12.93 9.52 1.40
N ALA A 79 -14.02 10.23 1.14
CA ALA A 79 -14.01 11.40 0.27
C ALA A 79 -13.71 12.66 1.10
N GLY A 80 -13.27 13.73 0.44
CA GLY A 80 -12.88 14.96 1.13
C GLY A 80 -13.90 15.44 2.19
N ARG A 81 -13.41 15.93 3.33
CA ARG A 81 -14.13 16.29 4.55
C ARG A 81 -14.65 15.09 5.38
N GLY A 82 -14.03 13.92 5.24
CA GLY A 82 -14.34 12.75 6.07
C GLY A 82 -15.50 11.89 5.57
N LYS A 83 -16.29 12.32 4.58
CA LYS A 83 -17.44 11.56 4.10
C LYS A 83 -17.05 10.20 3.55
N VAL A 84 -17.67 9.14 4.10
CA VAL A 84 -17.52 7.78 3.62
C VAL A 84 -18.34 7.57 2.34
N ILE A 85 -17.74 6.98 1.34
CA ILE A 85 -18.38 6.60 0.08
C ILE A 85 -18.12 5.12 -0.24
N LEU A 86 -19.11 4.46 -0.79
CA LEU A 86 -18.95 3.14 -1.38
C LEU A 86 -18.47 3.30 -2.83
N SER A 87 -17.28 2.78 -3.10
CA SER A 87 -16.74 2.76 -4.45
C SER A 87 -17.25 1.55 -5.22
N GLU A 88 -17.54 1.72 -6.51
CA GLU A 88 -17.76 0.58 -7.40
C GLU A 88 -16.48 -0.21 -7.66
N GLU A 89 -15.33 0.44 -7.53
CA GLU A 89 -14.03 -0.15 -7.69
C GLU A 89 -13.45 -0.49 -6.32
N THR A 90 -12.91 -1.69 -6.23
CA THR A 90 -12.20 -2.22 -5.06
C THR A 90 -10.71 -1.93 -5.20
N GLU A 91 -10.08 -1.47 -4.15
CA GLU A 91 -8.62 -1.45 -4.09
C GLU A 91 -8.09 -2.84 -3.73
N PRO A 92 -7.29 -3.47 -4.60
CA PRO A 92 -6.64 -4.74 -4.28
C PRO A 92 -5.49 -4.57 -3.30
N ILE A 93 -5.12 -5.66 -2.63
CA ILE A 93 -3.86 -5.73 -1.88
C ILE A 93 -2.73 -5.77 -2.89
N VAL A 94 -1.71 -4.94 -2.68
CA VAL A 94 -0.56 -4.84 -3.56
C VAL A 94 0.74 -4.88 -2.75
N ASP A 95 1.69 -5.66 -3.19
CA ASP A 95 3.06 -5.68 -2.68
C ASP A 95 4.01 -5.08 -3.71
N VAL A 96 4.90 -4.19 -3.27
CA VAL A 96 5.95 -3.60 -4.10
C VAL A 96 7.31 -3.97 -3.54
N MET A 97 8.12 -4.62 -4.34
CA MET A 97 9.45 -5.08 -3.95
C MET A 97 10.50 -4.63 -4.96
N THR A 98 11.70 -4.35 -4.47
CA THR A 98 12.85 -4.13 -5.35
C THR A 98 13.76 -5.35 -5.31
N HIS A 99 14.04 -5.91 -6.48
CA HIS A 99 14.93 -7.07 -6.60
C HIS A 99 16.00 -6.82 -7.68
N GLY A 100 17.24 -6.65 -7.25
CA GLY A 100 18.33 -6.33 -8.16
C GLY A 100 18.08 -5.01 -8.92
N ASP A 101 18.00 -5.09 -10.25
CA ASP A 101 17.72 -4.00 -11.16
C ASP A 101 16.24 -3.86 -11.53
N GLU A 102 15.35 -4.63 -10.90
CA GLU A 102 13.92 -4.62 -11.18
C GLU A 102 13.09 -4.13 -9.97
N VAL A 103 11.92 -3.58 -10.27
CA VAL A 103 10.81 -3.40 -9.34
C VAL A 103 9.75 -4.44 -9.68
N TRP A 104 9.30 -5.16 -8.68
CA TRP A 104 8.25 -6.15 -8.79
C TRP A 104 7.02 -5.65 -8.06
N VAL A 105 5.88 -5.69 -8.74
CA VAL A 105 4.58 -5.36 -8.17
C VAL A 105 3.70 -6.59 -8.24
N VAL A 106 3.18 -7.02 -7.11
CA VAL A 106 2.29 -8.18 -7.00
C VAL A 106 0.94 -7.70 -6.50
N ALA A 107 -0.15 -8.05 -7.19
CA ALA A 107 -1.50 -7.63 -6.82
C ALA A 107 -2.46 -8.80 -6.79
N ASP A 108 -3.31 -8.86 -5.77
CA ASP A 108 -4.35 -9.87 -5.62
C ASP A 108 -5.62 -9.42 -6.35
N LEU A 109 -5.96 -10.11 -7.45
CA LEU A 109 -7.12 -9.83 -8.30
C LEU A 109 -8.00 -11.08 -8.47
N PRO A 110 -8.54 -11.64 -7.39
CA PRO A 110 -9.32 -12.87 -7.49
C PRO A 110 -10.62 -12.68 -8.31
N GLY A 111 -10.96 -13.68 -9.12
CA GLY A 111 -12.19 -13.67 -9.89
C GLY A 111 -12.17 -12.80 -11.14
N VAL A 112 -10.99 -12.54 -11.69
CA VAL A 112 -10.79 -11.78 -12.93
C VAL A 112 -10.23 -12.68 -14.01
N ASP A 113 -10.69 -12.50 -15.23
CA ASP A 113 -10.09 -13.12 -16.41
C ASP A 113 -8.88 -12.30 -16.89
N LYS A 114 -7.86 -12.98 -17.36
CA LYS A 114 -6.58 -12.37 -17.78
C LYS A 114 -6.75 -11.25 -18.81
N ASP A 115 -7.64 -11.41 -19.75
CA ASP A 115 -7.92 -10.48 -20.84
C ASP A 115 -8.69 -9.22 -20.39
N LYS A 116 -9.24 -9.24 -19.18
CA LYS A 116 -9.90 -8.10 -18.54
C LYS A 116 -8.98 -7.29 -17.62
N ILE A 117 -7.69 -7.61 -17.59
CA ILE A 117 -6.69 -6.88 -16.81
C ILE A 117 -5.97 -5.89 -17.72
N LYS A 118 -5.91 -4.63 -17.27
CA LYS A 118 -5.16 -3.56 -17.91
C LYS A 118 -4.13 -3.02 -16.95
N VAL A 119 -2.88 -3.00 -17.38
CA VAL A 119 -1.75 -2.46 -16.60
C VAL A 119 -1.09 -1.37 -17.43
N ASN A 120 -0.92 -0.19 -16.84
CA ASN A 120 -0.20 0.91 -17.46
C ASN A 120 0.94 1.32 -16.52
N ALA A 121 2.17 1.30 -17.04
CA ALA A 121 3.35 1.72 -16.31
C ALA A 121 3.77 3.14 -16.71
N ALA A 122 4.13 3.94 -15.73
CA ALA A 122 4.80 5.22 -15.85
C ALA A 122 6.12 5.17 -15.06
N GLU A 123 6.96 6.19 -15.17
CA GLU A 123 8.29 6.18 -14.54
C GLU A 123 8.26 5.97 -13.01
N LYS A 124 7.23 6.49 -12.33
CA LYS A 124 7.08 6.41 -10.86
C LYS A 124 5.76 5.81 -10.41
N LYS A 125 4.92 5.38 -11.33
CA LYS A 125 3.59 4.88 -11.01
C LYS A 125 3.21 3.69 -11.87
N LEU A 126 2.43 2.79 -11.28
CA LEU A 126 1.79 1.70 -11.98
C LEU A 126 0.28 1.81 -11.76
N TYR A 127 -0.50 1.73 -12.83
CA TYR A 127 -1.97 1.74 -12.78
C TYR A 127 -2.47 0.34 -13.12
N ILE A 128 -3.24 -0.22 -12.20
CA ILE A 128 -3.86 -1.54 -12.37
C ILE A 128 -5.36 -1.35 -12.44
N ARG A 129 -5.98 -1.84 -13.50
CA ARG A 129 -7.43 -1.92 -13.64
C ARG A 129 -7.81 -3.32 -14.06
N ALA A 130 -8.84 -3.89 -13.43
CA ALA A 130 -9.31 -5.21 -13.76
C ALA A 130 -10.83 -5.32 -13.56
N GLU A 131 -11.51 -6.06 -14.43
CA GLU A 131 -12.95 -6.25 -14.38
C GLU A 131 -13.26 -7.75 -14.22
N GLY A 132 -13.72 -8.14 -13.05
CA GLY A 132 -14.25 -9.46 -12.77
C GLY A 132 -15.78 -9.47 -12.80
N ASP A 133 -16.37 -10.65 -12.71
CA ASP A 133 -17.84 -10.80 -12.78
C ASP A 133 -18.56 -10.11 -11.62
N LYS A 134 -17.94 -10.07 -10.45
CA LYS A 134 -18.54 -9.51 -9.22
C LYS A 134 -17.84 -8.26 -8.71
N ARG A 135 -16.63 -7.97 -9.18
CA ARG A 135 -15.79 -6.89 -8.65
C ARG A 135 -15.02 -6.22 -9.77
N LYS A 136 -14.90 -4.91 -9.66
CA LYS A 136 -13.97 -4.11 -10.46
C LYS A 136 -12.82 -3.70 -9.56
N TYR A 137 -11.62 -3.79 -10.05
CA TYR A 137 -10.42 -3.41 -9.31
C TYR A 137 -9.78 -2.19 -9.95
N TYR A 138 -9.33 -1.28 -9.11
CA TYR A 138 -8.49 -0.16 -9.52
C TYR A 138 -7.48 0.15 -8.42
N LYS A 139 -6.22 0.28 -8.80
CA LYS A 139 -5.16 0.74 -7.91
C LYS A 139 -4.14 1.56 -8.66
N GLU A 140 -3.77 2.67 -8.08
CA GLU A 140 -2.59 3.45 -8.42
C GLU A 140 -1.50 3.10 -7.41
N VAL A 141 -0.36 2.66 -7.91
CA VAL A 141 0.76 2.17 -7.10
C VAL A 141 1.94 3.10 -7.32
N ASP A 142 2.41 3.74 -6.26
CA ASP A 142 3.64 4.51 -6.29
C ASP A 142 4.85 3.57 -6.26
N LEU A 143 5.77 3.79 -7.19
CA LEU A 143 7.00 2.99 -7.28
C LEU A 143 8.12 3.64 -6.48
N PRO A 144 8.92 2.88 -5.72
CA PRO A 144 9.94 3.42 -4.82
C PRO A 144 11.10 4.09 -5.56
N VAL A 145 11.27 3.75 -6.84
CA VAL A 145 12.32 4.29 -7.72
C VAL A 145 11.77 4.51 -9.13
N GLU A 146 12.44 5.34 -9.93
CA GLU A 146 12.08 5.47 -11.33
C GLU A 146 12.39 4.20 -12.10
N VAL A 147 11.44 3.80 -12.94
CA VAL A 147 11.53 2.61 -13.79
C VAL A 147 11.48 2.99 -15.27
N ASP A 148 11.90 2.07 -16.13
CA ASP A 148 11.69 2.17 -17.58
C ASP A 148 10.40 1.43 -17.96
N PRO A 149 9.28 2.14 -18.24
CA PRO A 149 8.00 1.54 -18.57
C PRO A 149 8.04 0.61 -19.76
N SER A 150 8.96 0.83 -20.70
CA SER A 150 9.09 -0.01 -21.92
C SER A 150 9.55 -1.43 -21.63
N THR A 151 10.15 -1.66 -20.46
CA THR A 151 10.63 -2.97 -20.01
C THR A 151 9.59 -3.78 -19.24
N ALA A 152 8.40 -3.20 -18.99
CA ALA A 152 7.37 -3.81 -18.17
C ALA A 152 6.92 -5.16 -18.74
N LYS A 153 6.88 -6.16 -17.89
CA LYS A 153 6.35 -7.50 -18.18
C LYS A 153 5.34 -7.86 -17.12
N ALA A 154 4.19 -8.38 -17.52
CA ALA A 154 3.14 -8.80 -16.62
C ALA A 154 2.81 -10.27 -16.80
N SER A 155 2.53 -10.97 -15.73
CA SER A 155 1.98 -12.31 -15.71
C SER A 155 0.81 -12.40 -14.73
N TYR A 156 -0.19 -13.22 -15.05
CA TYR A 156 -1.35 -13.42 -14.18
C TYR A 156 -1.64 -14.91 -14.06
N ARG A 157 -1.71 -15.39 -12.84
CA ARG A 157 -2.00 -16.79 -12.50
C ARG A 157 -2.76 -16.89 -11.19
N ASN A 158 -3.81 -17.72 -11.17
CA ASN A 158 -4.55 -18.04 -9.93
C ASN A 158 -5.03 -16.82 -9.13
N GLY A 159 -5.44 -15.75 -9.80
CA GLY A 159 -5.89 -14.54 -9.12
C GLY A 159 -4.78 -13.56 -8.73
N VAL A 160 -3.52 -13.87 -9.04
CA VAL A 160 -2.37 -13.02 -8.71
C VAL A 160 -1.76 -12.44 -9.98
N LEU A 161 -1.71 -11.12 -10.03
CA LEU A 161 -0.99 -10.35 -11.04
C LEU A 161 0.42 -10.04 -10.55
N GLU A 162 1.41 -10.37 -11.33
CA GLU A 162 2.81 -9.99 -11.11
C GLU A 162 3.28 -9.10 -12.26
N VAL A 163 3.84 -7.93 -11.94
CA VAL A 163 4.43 -7.00 -12.90
C VAL A 163 5.89 -6.76 -12.52
N ARG A 164 6.78 -6.91 -13.48
CA ARG A 164 8.22 -6.67 -13.32
C ARG A 164 8.65 -5.57 -14.28
N ILE A 165 9.39 -4.59 -13.77
CA ILE A 165 9.82 -3.43 -14.54
C ILE A 165 11.26 -3.12 -14.16
N LYS A 166 12.13 -2.86 -15.12
CA LYS A 166 13.52 -2.48 -14.82
C LYS A 166 13.61 -1.07 -14.26
N LYS A 167 14.50 -0.87 -13.32
CA LYS A 167 14.88 0.46 -12.85
C LYS A 167 15.48 1.26 -14.00
N LYS A 168 15.20 2.55 -14.06
CA LYS A 168 15.77 3.44 -15.06
C LYS A 168 17.28 3.52 -14.86
N GLU A 169 18.06 3.37 -15.91
CA GLU A 169 19.51 3.47 -15.84
C GLU A 169 19.92 4.89 -15.41
N GLY A 170 20.83 5.00 -14.44
CA GLY A 170 21.29 6.28 -13.86
C GLY A 170 20.99 6.42 -12.36
N GLN A 171 20.15 5.57 -11.78
CA GLN A 171 19.89 5.51 -10.32
C GLN A 171 20.67 4.40 -9.60
N ARG A 172 21.70 3.82 -10.22
CA ARG A 172 22.66 3.02 -9.46
C ARG A 172 23.38 3.99 -8.51
N PRO A 173 23.42 3.71 -7.20
CA PRO A 173 24.31 4.47 -6.33
C PRO A 173 25.70 4.34 -6.93
N GLN A 174 26.24 5.42 -7.48
CA GLN A 174 27.64 5.47 -7.89
C GLN A 174 28.45 5.43 -6.60
N GLY A 175 28.77 4.21 -6.17
CA GLY A 175 29.75 4.00 -5.12
C GLY A 175 31.09 4.57 -5.62
N VAL A 176 31.57 5.61 -4.96
CA VAL A 176 32.93 6.10 -5.20
C VAL A 176 33.87 5.17 -4.43
N GLU A 177 34.82 4.57 -5.14
CA GLU A 177 35.89 3.77 -4.53
C GLU A 177 36.73 4.68 -3.63
N VAL A 178 36.62 4.51 -2.32
CA VAL A 178 37.46 5.23 -1.34
C VAL A 178 38.76 4.49 -1.19
N LYS A 179 39.86 5.10 -1.68
CA LYS A 179 41.21 4.61 -1.37
C LYS A 179 41.48 4.80 0.11
N VAL A 180 41.80 3.70 0.78
CA VAL A 180 42.33 3.72 2.15
C VAL A 180 43.82 3.98 2.05
N GLU A 181 44.30 5.09 2.63
CA GLU A 181 45.73 5.42 2.82
C GLU A 181 46.26 4.79 4.11
#